data_2dd375a451312a0908b853725bf5f1e9
#
_entry.id   2dd375a451312a0908b853725bf5f1e9
#
_cell.length_a   1.000
_cell.length_b   1.000
_cell.length_c   1.000
_cell.angle_alpha   90.00
_cell.angle_beta   90.00
_cell.angle_gamma   90.00
#
_symmetry.space_group_name_H-M   'P 1'
#
loop_
_entity.id
_entity.type
_entity.pdbx_description
1 polymer ?
#
loop_
_entity_poly.entity_id
_entity_poly.type
_entity_poly.pdbx_seq_one_letter_code
_entity_poly.pdbx_strand_id
1 'polypeptide(L)'
;MKQFKLLLTLLVVAMCTVESFAQINLPEVRIVASIYKYLNATDNKEMAQPVKMLELKAAAYDVKKSEFYDDDYDGYYISFYIPDGEILAAYDKDGKMLRTAEKFKNTKLPAAVRDAVTQRFPNWTISEDVYQVHYYDQKEKADKIFKLLLENGDKRMKVKLNDKGQFI
;
A
#
# COMPACT_ATOMS: atom_id res chain seq x y z
N MET A 1 -57.26 31.02 -2.22
CA MET A 1 -56.47 30.53 -1.09
C MET A 1 -56.29 29.00 -1.08
N LYS A 2 -57.27 28.18 -1.36
CA LYS A 2 -57.13 26.70 -1.43
C LYS A 2 -56.21 26.23 -2.56
N GLN A 3 -56.30 26.85 -3.74
CA GLN A 3 -55.47 26.51 -4.91
C GLN A 3 -53.97 26.81 -4.66
N PHE A 4 -53.68 27.90 -3.97
CA PHE A 4 -52.29 28.29 -3.64
C PHE A 4 -51.64 27.35 -2.62
N LYS A 5 -52.42 26.85 -1.66
CA LYS A 5 -51.92 25.83 -0.70
C LYS A 5 -51.65 24.48 -1.37
N LEU A 6 -52.48 24.10 -2.37
CA LEU A 6 -52.31 22.88 -3.12
C LEU A 6 -51.02 22.93 -3.99
N LEU A 7 -50.77 24.10 -4.61
CA LEU A 7 -49.55 24.31 -5.41
C LEU A 7 -48.27 24.28 -4.56
N LEU A 8 -48.34 24.84 -3.35
CA LEU A 8 -47.20 24.85 -2.41
C LEU A 8 -46.89 23.45 -1.87
N THR A 9 -47.93 22.63 -1.59
CA THR A 9 -47.72 21.23 -1.18
C THR A 9 -47.17 20.36 -2.32
N LEU A 10 -47.55 20.60 -3.56
CA LEU A 10 -47.01 19.90 -4.72
C LEU A 10 -45.56 20.23 -4.96
N LEU A 11 -45.14 21.48 -4.73
CA LEU A 11 -43.76 21.94 -4.86
C LEU A 11 -42.86 21.32 -3.79
N VAL A 12 -43.31 21.16 -2.55
CA VAL A 12 -42.55 20.55 -1.45
C VAL A 12 -42.39 19.06 -1.68
N VAL A 13 -43.37 18.35 -2.24
CA VAL A 13 -43.27 16.92 -2.57
C VAL A 13 -42.28 16.69 -3.72
N ALA A 14 -42.24 17.60 -4.71
CA ALA A 14 -41.29 17.50 -5.83
C ALA A 14 -39.80 17.70 -5.41
N MET A 15 -39.54 18.40 -4.30
CA MET A 15 -38.17 18.60 -3.76
C MET A 15 -37.65 17.40 -2.99
N CYS A 16 -38.47 16.42 -2.61
CA CYS A 16 -38.01 15.22 -1.84
C CYS A 16 -37.54 14.05 -2.71
N THR A 17 -37.55 14.17 -4.04
CA THR A 17 -37.15 13.07 -4.94
C THR A 17 -35.73 13.23 -5.50
N VAL A 18 -34.83 13.94 -4.81
CA VAL A 18 -33.40 13.92 -5.19
C VAL A 18 -32.82 12.63 -4.62
N GLU A 19 -32.92 11.55 -5.39
CA GLU A 19 -32.20 10.34 -5.08
C GLU A 19 -30.69 10.62 -5.17
N SER A 20 -30.03 10.60 -4.00
CA SER A 20 -28.58 10.70 -3.89
C SER A 20 -27.97 9.42 -4.45
N PHE A 21 -27.66 9.36 -5.74
CA PHE A 21 -26.81 8.33 -6.33
C PHE A 21 -25.34 8.56 -5.97
N ALA A 22 -25.03 8.57 -4.70
CA ALA A 22 -23.65 8.60 -4.21
C ALA A 22 -23.24 7.25 -3.61
N GLN A 23 -23.65 6.15 -4.22
CA GLN A 23 -23.03 4.87 -3.95
C GLN A 23 -21.81 4.70 -4.88
N ILE A 24 -20.62 4.99 -4.35
CA ILE A 24 -19.39 4.53 -4.94
C ILE A 24 -19.39 3.01 -4.72
N ASN A 25 -19.75 2.25 -5.76
CA ASN A 25 -19.56 0.81 -5.77
C ASN A 25 -18.06 0.56 -5.75
N LEU A 26 -17.50 0.32 -4.58
CA LEU A 26 -16.16 -0.21 -4.44
C LEU A 26 -16.15 -1.59 -5.09
N PRO A 27 -15.20 -1.90 -6.00
CA PRO A 27 -15.11 -3.22 -6.59
C PRO A 27 -14.94 -4.26 -5.48
N GLU A 28 -15.73 -5.33 -5.54
CA GLU A 28 -15.62 -6.45 -4.61
C GLU A 28 -14.22 -7.07 -4.71
N VAL A 29 -13.38 -6.87 -3.72
CA VAL A 29 -12.07 -7.50 -3.63
C VAL A 29 -12.28 -8.91 -3.11
N ARG A 30 -12.26 -9.91 -3.98
CA ARG A 30 -12.19 -11.31 -3.57
C ARG A 30 -10.80 -11.60 -3.01
N ILE A 31 -10.68 -11.66 -1.70
CA ILE A 31 -9.44 -12.05 -1.03
C ILE A 31 -9.30 -13.57 -1.18
N VAL A 32 -8.47 -14.00 -2.14
CA VAL A 32 -8.08 -15.40 -2.29
C VAL A 32 -6.97 -15.70 -1.26
N ALA A 33 -6.81 -16.96 -0.86
CA ALA A 33 -5.81 -17.33 0.15
C ALA A 33 -4.38 -16.86 -0.16
N SER A 34 -3.97 -16.80 -1.43
CA SER A 34 -2.67 -16.29 -1.87
C SER A 34 -2.51 -14.78 -1.63
N ILE A 35 -3.58 -14.00 -1.85
CA ILE A 35 -3.64 -12.56 -1.59
C ILE A 35 -3.47 -12.30 -0.10
N TYR A 36 -4.20 -13.05 0.74
CA TYR A 36 -4.13 -12.94 2.19
C TYR A 36 -2.72 -13.23 2.72
N LYS A 37 -2.06 -14.26 2.17
CA LYS A 37 -0.71 -14.67 2.55
C LYS A 37 0.31 -13.53 2.35
N TYR A 38 0.30 -12.90 1.17
CA TYR A 38 1.16 -11.76 0.87
C TYR A 38 0.85 -10.57 1.78
N LEU A 39 -0.41 -10.13 1.84
CA LEU A 39 -0.81 -8.99 2.66
C LEU A 39 -0.51 -9.19 4.15
N ASN A 40 -0.65 -10.41 4.66
CA ASN A 40 -0.29 -10.72 6.04
C ASN A 40 1.22 -10.70 6.27
N ALA A 41 2.03 -11.17 5.29
CA ALA A 41 3.48 -11.13 5.38
C ALA A 41 4.05 -9.71 5.34
N THR A 42 3.44 -8.82 4.54
CA THR A 42 3.85 -7.40 4.41
C THR A 42 3.22 -6.51 5.47
N ASP A 43 2.14 -6.95 6.17
CA ASP A 43 1.41 -6.11 7.13
C ASP A 43 2.32 -5.44 8.14
N ASN A 44 2.18 -4.12 8.18
CA ASN A 44 2.71 -3.27 9.22
C ASN A 44 1.63 -2.26 9.60
N LYS A 45 1.06 -2.40 10.80
CA LYS A 45 -0.05 -1.56 11.27
C LYS A 45 0.25 -0.07 11.27
N GLU A 46 1.53 0.29 11.44
CA GLU A 46 1.99 1.68 11.49
C GLU A 46 2.35 2.26 10.11
N MET A 47 2.34 1.43 9.06
CA MET A 47 2.72 1.87 7.71
C MET A 47 1.71 2.85 7.11
N ALA A 48 2.21 3.77 6.29
CA ALA A 48 1.41 4.79 5.60
C ALA A 48 0.37 4.16 4.66
N GLN A 49 -0.82 4.78 4.59
CA GLN A 49 -1.93 4.29 3.75
C GLN A 49 -1.56 4.12 2.27
N PRO A 50 -0.80 5.02 1.62
CA PRO A 50 -0.41 4.83 0.22
C PRO A 50 0.37 3.52 -0.03
N VAL A 51 1.24 3.12 0.92
CA VAL A 51 1.97 1.84 0.85
C VAL A 51 1.00 0.67 0.87
N LYS A 52 0.11 0.63 1.87
CA LYS A 52 -0.91 -0.43 2.02
C LYS A 52 -1.83 -0.53 0.81
N MET A 53 -2.22 0.60 0.24
CA MET A 53 -3.06 0.62 -0.96
C MET A 53 -2.33 0.09 -2.18
N LEU A 54 -1.04 0.37 -2.33
CA LEU A 54 -0.24 -0.16 -3.44
C LEU A 54 -0.02 -1.68 -3.29
N GLU A 55 0.28 -2.15 -2.08
CA GLU A 55 0.36 -3.57 -1.74
C GLU A 55 -0.96 -4.29 -2.05
N LEU A 56 -2.11 -3.71 -1.64
CA LEU A 56 -3.42 -4.26 -1.95
C LEU A 56 -3.68 -4.31 -3.48
N LYS A 57 -3.30 -3.26 -4.21
CA LYS A 57 -3.43 -3.23 -5.67
C LYS A 57 -2.60 -4.32 -6.34
N ALA A 58 -1.36 -4.52 -5.90
CA ALA A 58 -0.51 -5.60 -6.39
C ALA A 58 -1.11 -6.97 -6.03
N ALA A 59 -1.58 -7.15 -4.79
CA ALA A 59 -2.19 -8.40 -4.34
C ALA A 59 -3.45 -8.79 -5.12
N ALA A 60 -4.28 -7.80 -5.46
CA ALA A 60 -5.57 -7.99 -6.14
C ALA A 60 -5.45 -7.99 -7.69
N TYR A 61 -4.25 -7.84 -8.21
CA TYR A 61 -4.05 -7.76 -9.66
C TYR A 61 -4.32 -9.11 -10.35
N ASP A 62 -5.23 -9.10 -11.32
CA ASP A 62 -5.61 -10.29 -12.10
C ASP A 62 -4.88 -10.26 -13.45
N VAL A 63 -3.75 -10.99 -13.51
CA VAL A 63 -2.92 -11.08 -14.73
C VAL A 63 -3.73 -11.62 -15.90
N LYS A 64 -4.63 -12.60 -15.68
CA LYS A 64 -5.41 -13.25 -16.73
C LYS A 64 -6.42 -12.31 -17.40
N LYS A 65 -6.77 -11.19 -16.76
CA LYS A 65 -7.63 -10.15 -17.34
C LYS A 65 -6.86 -9.00 -17.96
N SER A 66 -5.53 -9.05 -17.96
CA SER A 66 -4.72 -8.00 -18.59
C SER A 66 -4.67 -8.17 -20.11
N GLU A 67 -4.53 -7.06 -20.81
CA GLU A 67 -4.42 -7.03 -22.29
C GLU A 67 -3.16 -7.70 -22.85
N PHE A 68 -2.14 -7.92 -21.97
CA PHE A 68 -0.88 -8.56 -22.33
C PHE A 68 -0.80 -10.02 -21.84
N TYR A 69 -1.92 -10.59 -21.38
CA TYR A 69 -1.95 -11.99 -21.01
C TYR A 69 -1.81 -12.88 -22.24
N ASP A 70 -0.92 -13.85 -22.18
CA ASP A 70 -0.65 -14.84 -23.22
C ASP A 70 -0.40 -16.19 -22.58
N ASP A 71 -1.08 -17.23 -23.04
CA ASP A 71 -0.98 -18.61 -22.51
C ASP A 71 0.42 -19.22 -22.69
N ASP A 72 1.22 -18.70 -23.63
CA ASP A 72 2.58 -19.18 -23.91
C ASP A 72 3.61 -18.68 -22.88
N TYR A 73 3.26 -17.72 -22.02
CA TYR A 73 4.18 -17.20 -21.01
C TYR A 73 4.09 -17.97 -19.70
N ASP A 74 5.25 -18.38 -19.17
CA ASP A 74 5.36 -19.07 -17.88
C ASP A 74 5.16 -18.13 -16.67
N GLY A 75 5.25 -16.82 -16.86
CA GLY A 75 5.06 -15.85 -15.78
C GLY A 75 5.17 -14.40 -16.22
N TYR A 76 4.82 -13.52 -15.32
CA TYR A 76 4.67 -12.07 -15.57
C TYR A 76 5.37 -11.25 -14.51
N TYR A 77 5.98 -10.13 -14.93
CA TYR A 77 6.53 -9.12 -14.05
C TYR A 77 5.74 -7.83 -14.23
N ILE A 78 5.06 -7.42 -13.17
CA ILE A 78 4.19 -6.24 -13.19
C ILE A 78 4.73 -5.21 -12.21
N SER A 79 4.87 -3.98 -12.66
CA SER A 79 5.29 -2.86 -11.83
C SER A 79 4.10 -1.97 -11.46
N PHE A 80 3.99 -1.65 -10.18
CA PHE A 80 3.00 -0.75 -9.62
C PHE A 80 3.71 0.48 -9.05
N TYR A 81 3.17 1.68 -9.27
CA TYR A 81 3.81 2.93 -8.90
C TYR A 81 2.88 3.87 -8.14
N ILE A 82 3.47 4.59 -7.20
CA ILE A 82 2.99 5.84 -6.60
C ILE A 82 4.17 6.83 -6.61
N PRO A 83 3.98 8.15 -6.34
CA PRO A 83 5.08 9.13 -6.43
C PRO A 83 6.34 8.75 -5.65
N ASP A 84 6.19 8.21 -4.43
CA ASP A 84 7.32 7.85 -3.55
C ASP A 84 7.46 6.34 -3.36
N GLY A 85 6.94 5.52 -4.28
CA GLY A 85 6.99 4.08 -4.12
C GLY A 85 6.77 3.27 -5.37
N GLU A 86 7.36 2.08 -5.36
CA GLU A 86 7.24 1.09 -6.42
C GLU A 86 7.16 -0.32 -5.86
N ILE A 87 6.39 -1.17 -6.50
CA ILE A 87 6.34 -2.62 -6.28
C ILE A 87 6.57 -3.31 -7.62
N LEU A 88 7.62 -4.11 -7.73
CA LEU A 88 7.78 -5.08 -8.81
C LEU A 88 7.29 -6.43 -8.31
N ALA A 89 6.19 -6.92 -8.86
CA ALA A 89 5.59 -8.20 -8.52
C ALA A 89 5.80 -9.22 -9.65
N ALA A 90 6.15 -10.45 -9.29
CA ALA A 90 6.21 -11.58 -10.19
C ALA A 90 5.03 -12.52 -9.93
N TYR A 91 4.33 -12.87 -11.00
CA TYR A 91 3.20 -13.83 -11.00
C TYR A 91 3.54 -15.02 -11.90
N ASP A 92 3.01 -16.17 -11.57
CA ASP A 92 3.05 -17.33 -12.48
C ASP A 92 1.97 -17.23 -13.57
N LYS A 93 1.95 -18.21 -14.48
CA LYS A 93 0.96 -18.32 -15.56
C LYS A 93 -0.49 -18.40 -15.06
N ASP A 94 -0.67 -18.87 -13.82
CA ASP A 94 -2.00 -18.97 -13.21
C ASP A 94 -2.44 -17.69 -12.49
N GLY A 95 -1.59 -16.65 -12.50
CA GLY A 95 -1.84 -15.36 -11.85
C GLY A 95 -1.56 -15.37 -10.35
N LYS A 96 -0.90 -16.42 -9.84
CA LYS A 96 -0.48 -16.46 -8.44
C LYS A 96 0.78 -15.63 -8.25
N MET A 97 0.77 -14.74 -7.26
CA MET A 97 1.96 -13.96 -6.89
C MET A 97 3.03 -14.88 -6.29
N LEU A 98 4.24 -14.81 -6.85
CA LEU A 98 5.41 -15.61 -6.43
C LEU A 98 6.35 -14.81 -5.52
N ARG A 99 6.56 -13.53 -5.84
CA ARG A 99 7.45 -12.65 -5.08
C ARG A 99 7.17 -11.19 -5.37
N THR A 100 7.58 -10.31 -4.44
CA THR A 100 7.66 -8.87 -4.68
C THR A 100 9.04 -8.32 -4.30
N ALA A 101 9.43 -7.22 -4.96
CA ALA A 101 10.49 -6.34 -4.55
C ALA A 101 9.89 -4.93 -4.47
N GLU A 102 9.89 -4.37 -3.28
CA GLU A 102 9.19 -3.11 -3.00
C GLU A 102 10.17 -2.07 -2.47
N LYS A 103 9.93 -0.81 -2.81
CA LYS A 103 10.74 0.30 -2.38
C LYS A 103 9.87 1.54 -2.24
N PHE A 104 9.89 2.11 -1.05
CA PHE A 104 9.16 3.32 -0.71
C PHE A 104 10.11 4.32 -0.08
N LYS A 105 9.92 5.60 -0.37
CA LYS A 105 10.69 6.72 0.18
C LYS A 105 9.79 7.59 1.04
N ASN A 106 10.39 8.31 1.97
CA ASN A 106 9.71 9.32 2.78
C ASN A 106 8.46 8.76 3.47
N THR A 107 8.57 7.52 3.98
CA THR A 107 7.46 6.84 4.63
C THR A 107 7.37 7.22 6.11
N LYS A 108 6.18 7.03 6.70
CA LYS A 108 6.06 7.09 8.16
C LYS A 108 6.83 5.92 8.77
N LEU A 109 7.89 6.23 9.52
CA LEU A 109 8.67 5.20 10.21
C LEU A 109 7.90 4.61 11.40
N PRO A 110 7.94 3.28 11.59
CA PRO A 110 7.41 2.62 12.79
C PRO A 110 8.09 3.13 14.07
N ALA A 111 7.36 3.11 15.18
CA ALA A 111 7.89 3.55 16.48
C ALA A 111 9.18 2.81 16.84
N ALA A 112 9.22 1.48 16.70
CA ALA A 112 10.40 0.67 16.98
C ALA A 112 11.65 1.14 16.24
N VAL A 113 11.52 1.55 14.97
CA VAL A 113 12.65 2.04 14.15
C VAL A 113 13.08 3.42 14.62
N ARG A 114 12.14 4.36 14.83
CA ARG A 114 12.45 5.70 15.32
C ARG A 114 13.12 5.68 16.68
N ASP A 115 12.56 4.94 17.62
CA ASP A 115 13.01 4.88 19.00
C ASP A 115 14.42 4.28 19.09
N ALA A 116 14.70 3.22 18.31
CA ALA A 116 16.03 2.63 18.23
C ALA A 116 17.09 3.61 17.71
N VAL A 117 16.73 4.43 16.68
CA VAL A 117 17.63 5.48 16.16
C VAL A 117 17.84 6.58 17.19
N THR A 118 16.77 7.09 17.80
CA THR A 118 16.86 8.16 18.82
C THR A 118 17.68 7.71 20.03
N GLN A 119 17.53 6.48 20.48
CA GLN A 119 18.27 5.94 21.61
C GLN A 119 19.76 5.81 21.30
N ARG A 120 20.11 5.31 20.10
CA ARG A 120 21.52 5.07 19.74
C ARG A 120 22.24 6.33 19.26
N PHE A 121 21.51 7.28 18.66
CA PHE A 121 22.02 8.48 18.04
C PHE A 121 21.23 9.72 18.49
N PRO A 122 21.29 10.12 19.78
CA PRO A 122 20.37 11.12 20.36
C PRO A 122 20.48 12.51 19.73
N ASN A 123 21.59 12.87 19.09
CA ASN A 123 21.81 14.17 18.47
C ASN A 123 21.78 14.11 16.93
N TRP A 124 21.22 13.05 16.36
CA TRP A 124 21.11 12.89 14.92
C TRP A 124 19.65 13.00 14.48
N THR A 125 19.45 13.61 13.31
CA THR A 125 18.15 13.74 12.66
C THR A 125 18.07 12.76 11.50
N ILE A 126 16.94 12.10 11.32
CA ILE A 126 16.66 11.29 10.13
C ILE A 126 16.29 12.26 9.00
N SER A 127 17.13 12.39 7.97
CA SER A 127 16.90 13.29 6.84
C SER A 127 16.25 12.58 5.65
N GLU A 128 16.52 11.29 5.46
CA GLU A 128 15.92 10.49 4.40
C GLU A 128 15.64 9.08 4.92
N ASP A 129 14.56 8.48 4.41
CA ASP A 129 14.27 7.07 4.63
C ASP A 129 13.94 6.35 3.31
N VAL A 130 14.33 5.08 3.25
CA VAL A 130 13.90 4.14 2.23
C VAL A 130 13.47 2.86 2.92
N TYR A 131 12.21 2.53 2.78
CA TYR A 131 11.64 1.26 3.21
C TYR A 131 11.69 0.26 2.06
N GLN A 132 12.25 -0.91 2.29
CA GLN A 132 12.33 -2.01 1.32
C GLN A 132 11.66 -3.25 1.87
N VAL A 133 10.88 -3.93 1.00
CA VAL A 133 10.25 -5.20 1.30
C VAL A 133 10.60 -6.21 0.21
N HIS A 134 10.96 -7.41 0.62
CA HIS A 134 11.13 -8.55 -0.28
C HIS A 134 10.26 -9.70 0.22
N TYR A 135 9.20 -9.98 -0.52
CA TYR A 135 8.32 -11.11 -0.26
C TYR A 135 8.65 -12.28 -1.19
N TYR A 136 8.56 -13.48 -0.64
CA TYR A 136 8.68 -14.73 -1.38
C TYR A 136 7.58 -15.70 -0.90
N ASP A 137 6.71 -16.14 -1.80
CA ASP A 137 5.60 -17.04 -1.47
C ASP A 137 6.05 -18.32 -0.76
N GLN A 138 7.19 -18.89 -1.17
CA GLN A 138 7.74 -20.11 -0.57
C GLN A 138 8.21 -19.95 0.88
N LYS A 139 8.63 -18.73 1.28
CA LYS A 139 9.13 -18.46 2.63
C LYS A 139 8.04 -18.04 3.61
N GLU A 140 6.86 -17.70 3.13
CA GLU A 140 5.71 -17.17 3.91
C GLU A 140 6.03 -15.93 4.76
N LYS A 141 7.14 -15.28 4.49
CA LYS A 141 7.65 -14.12 5.22
C LYS A 141 8.16 -13.08 4.24
N ALA A 142 8.08 -11.82 4.67
CA ALA A 142 8.70 -10.70 3.98
C ALA A 142 9.89 -10.19 4.79
N ASP A 143 11.01 -9.98 4.09
CA ASP A 143 12.16 -9.28 4.67
C ASP A 143 11.91 -7.77 4.56
N LYS A 144 11.89 -7.07 5.69
CA LYS A 144 11.57 -5.65 5.81
C LYS A 144 12.78 -4.89 6.32
N ILE A 145 13.28 -3.93 5.54
CA ILE A 145 14.49 -3.18 5.82
C ILE A 145 14.24 -1.68 5.69
N PHE A 146 14.61 -0.92 6.71
CA PHE A 146 14.66 0.54 6.69
C PHE A 146 16.11 0.99 6.50
N LYS A 147 16.38 1.72 5.42
CA LYS A 147 17.65 2.39 5.15
C LYS A 147 17.46 3.87 5.44
N LEU A 148 18.19 4.38 6.42
CA LEU A 148 18.03 5.74 6.90
C LEU A 148 19.33 6.52 6.65
N LEU A 149 19.20 7.78 6.24
CA LEU A 149 20.25 8.77 6.26
C LEU A 149 20.10 9.61 7.53
N LEU A 150 21.11 9.62 8.36
CA LEU A 150 21.17 10.42 9.58
C LEU A 150 22.10 11.61 9.38
N GLU A 151 21.74 12.78 9.92
CA GLU A 151 22.51 14.01 9.86
C GLU A 151 22.72 14.62 11.26
N ASN A 152 23.93 15.15 11.49
CA ASN A 152 24.27 15.92 12.68
C ASN A 152 25.26 17.01 12.28
N GLY A 153 24.77 18.24 12.06
CA GLY A 153 25.55 19.33 11.44
C GLY A 153 26.03 18.89 10.04
N ASP A 154 27.33 18.98 9.80
CA ASP A 154 27.94 18.59 8.51
C ASP A 154 28.20 17.07 8.38
N LYS A 155 27.89 16.30 9.41
CA LYS A 155 28.14 14.84 9.42
C LYS A 155 26.92 14.10 8.91
N ARG A 156 27.18 13.07 8.06
CA ARG A 156 26.16 12.19 7.50
C ARG A 156 26.53 10.73 7.74
N MET A 157 25.53 9.92 8.05
CA MET A 157 25.70 8.49 8.28
C MET A 157 24.50 7.72 7.77
N LYS A 158 24.77 6.56 7.11
CA LYS A 158 23.72 5.63 6.68
C LYS A 158 23.64 4.47 7.67
N VAL A 159 22.43 4.15 8.08
CA VAL A 159 22.13 3.01 8.94
C VAL A 159 21.02 2.14 8.31
N LYS A 160 21.00 0.87 8.71
CA LYS A 160 19.95 -0.07 8.29
C LYS A 160 19.37 -0.74 9.53
N LEU A 161 18.04 -0.88 9.54
CA LEU A 161 17.31 -1.56 10.60
C LEU A 161 16.24 -2.49 9.98
N ASN A 162 15.90 -3.53 10.70
CA ASN A 162 14.71 -4.31 10.39
C ASN A 162 13.45 -3.63 10.99
N ASP A 163 12.28 -4.20 10.75
CA ASP A 163 10.99 -3.70 11.23
C ASP A 163 10.82 -3.72 12.76
N LYS A 164 11.71 -4.44 13.47
CA LYS A 164 11.77 -4.50 14.94
C LYS A 164 12.72 -3.47 15.55
N GLY A 165 13.32 -2.59 14.73
CA GLY A 165 14.30 -1.60 15.17
C GLY A 165 15.69 -2.15 15.45
N GLN A 166 16.01 -3.37 15.02
CA GLN A 166 17.34 -3.95 15.16
C GLN A 166 18.24 -3.48 14.02
N PHE A 167 19.43 -2.97 14.36
CA PHE A 167 20.44 -2.58 13.38
C PHE A 167 21.07 -3.81 12.70
N ILE A 168 21.26 -3.73 11.37
CA ILE A 168 21.79 -4.79 10.52
C ILE A 168 22.90 -4.28 9.60
#